data_1d3d51b4813c7deb0b3ba03f6fdd82e8
#
_entry.id   1d3d51b4813c7deb0b3ba03f6fdd82e8
#
_cell.length_a   1.000
_cell.length_b   1.000
_cell.length_c   1.000
_cell.angle_alpha   90.00
_cell.angle_beta   90.00
_cell.angle_gamma   90.00
#
_symmetry.space_group_name_H-M   'P 1'
#
loop_
_entity.id
_entity.type
_entity.pdbx_description
1 polymer ?
#
loop_
_entity_poly.entity_id
_entity_poly.type
_entity_poly.pdbx_seq_one_letter_code
_entity_poly.pdbx_strand_id
1 'polypeptide(L)'
;MSDEQKKELRLYGIVFFLLAAIDVCHITVGAMFYLEYRTDRALMIAMMAYKAVIVLIKLYLGEKILRQVRNAKSSGIRLQIMKAMLIAFVISLLMDCYCLLTGDIVYGLIEVCNSGTAFILLGCWNAVTNKNA
;
A
#
# COMPACT_ATOMS: atom_id res chain seq x y z
N MET A 1 -10.85 -15.38 -18.10
CA MET A 1 -11.19 -14.60 -16.90
C MET A 1 -12.69 -14.34 -16.88
N SER A 2 -13.37 -14.71 -15.81
CA SER A 2 -14.82 -14.51 -15.68
C SER A 2 -15.15 -13.03 -15.42
N ASP A 3 -16.41 -12.63 -15.65
CA ASP A 3 -16.85 -11.25 -15.40
C ASP A 3 -16.78 -10.89 -13.90
N GLU A 4 -17.02 -11.87 -13.03
CA GLU A 4 -16.89 -11.67 -11.59
C GLU A 4 -15.43 -11.39 -11.20
N GLN A 5 -14.48 -12.14 -11.74
CA GLN A 5 -13.05 -11.92 -11.51
C GLN A 5 -12.60 -10.55 -12.02
N LYS A 6 -13.14 -10.09 -13.16
CA LYS A 6 -12.86 -8.74 -13.66
C LYS A 6 -13.37 -7.65 -12.74
N LYS A 7 -14.57 -7.82 -12.18
CA LYS A 7 -15.14 -6.89 -11.19
C LYS A 7 -14.29 -6.84 -9.93
N GLU A 8 -13.89 -8.01 -9.43
CA GLU A 8 -13.05 -8.14 -8.25
C GLU A 8 -11.68 -7.46 -8.44
N LEU A 9 -11.01 -7.74 -9.55
CA LEU A 9 -9.73 -7.11 -9.87
C LEU A 9 -9.84 -5.60 -10.05
N ARG A 10 -10.92 -5.13 -10.68
CA ARG A 10 -11.18 -3.69 -10.80
C ARG A 10 -11.32 -3.03 -9.44
N LEU A 11 -12.04 -3.69 -8.52
CA LEU A 11 -12.17 -3.21 -7.15
C LEU A 11 -10.82 -3.13 -6.46
N TYR A 12 -9.98 -4.16 -6.57
CA TYR A 12 -8.63 -4.16 -5.98
C TYR A 12 -7.78 -2.99 -6.50
N GLY A 13 -7.80 -2.77 -7.82
CA GLY A 13 -7.06 -1.66 -8.42
C GLY A 13 -7.51 -0.30 -7.89
N ILE A 14 -8.82 -0.07 -7.82
CA ILE A 14 -9.40 1.16 -7.28
C ILE A 14 -9.02 1.34 -5.81
N VAL A 15 -9.09 0.29 -5.01
CA VAL A 15 -8.75 0.35 -3.58
C VAL A 15 -7.27 0.68 -3.40
N PHE A 16 -6.36 0.15 -4.22
CA PHE A 16 -4.95 0.54 -4.15
C PHE A 16 -4.74 2.04 -4.40
N PHE A 17 -5.47 2.63 -5.35
CA PHE A 17 -5.42 4.08 -5.57
C PHE A 17 -5.96 4.87 -4.37
N LEU A 18 -7.04 4.41 -3.75
CA LEU A 18 -7.59 5.04 -2.54
C LEU A 18 -6.61 4.95 -1.36
N LEU A 19 -5.97 3.79 -1.17
CA LEU A 19 -4.97 3.61 -0.13
C LEU A 19 -3.75 4.52 -0.36
N ALA A 20 -3.32 4.67 -1.61
CA ALA A 20 -2.25 5.60 -1.96
C ALA A 20 -2.64 7.06 -1.65
N ALA A 21 -3.87 7.46 -1.95
CA ALA A 21 -4.38 8.80 -1.64
C ALA A 21 -4.40 9.05 -0.12
N ILE A 22 -4.82 8.07 0.68
CA ILE A 22 -4.79 8.15 2.15
C ILE A 22 -3.34 8.33 2.64
N ASP A 23 -2.39 7.57 2.09
CA ASP A 23 -0.97 7.71 2.44
C ASP A 23 -0.43 9.10 2.12
N VAL A 24 -0.79 9.67 0.98
CA VAL A 24 -0.38 11.04 0.60
C VAL A 24 -0.93 12.06 1.59
N CYS A 25 -2.19 11.94 1.98
CA CYS A 25 -2.78 12.81 3.01
C CYS A 25 -2.04 12.67 4.33
N HIS A 26 -1.69 11.47 4.74
CA HIS A 26 -0.95 11.21 5.98
C HIS A 26 0.47 11.76 5.95
N ILE A 27 1.18 11.62 4.84
CA ILE A 27 2.50 12.22 4.66
C ILE A 27 2.42 13.74 4.79
N THR A 28 1.42 14.36 4.16
CA THR A 28 1.23 15.82 4.21
C THR A 28 0.93 16.29 5.62
N VAL A 29 -0.01 15.66 6.31
CA VAL A 29 -0.36 15.97 7.70
C VAL A 29 0.83 15.71 8.63
N GLY A 30 1.53 14.60 8.44
CA GLY A 30 2.73 14.28 9.20
C GLY A 30 3.83 15.32 9.03
N ALA A 31 4.07 15.79 7.79
CA ALA A 31 5.04 16.85 7.53
C ALA A 31 4.67 18.15 8.24
N MET A 32 3.39 18.51 8.25
CA MET A 32 2.93 19.76 8.89
C MET A 32 3.02 19.72 10.40
N PHE A 33 2.65 18.58 11.04
CA PHE A 33 2.55 18.49 12.49
C PHE A 33 3.77 17.91 13.18
N TYR A 34 4.44 16.92 12.59
CA TYR A 34 5.53 16.20 13.25
C TYR A 34 6.89 16.86 13.08
N LEU A 35 7.13 17.58 12.00
CA LEU A 35 8.39 18.32 11.82
C LEU A 35 8.54 19.51 12.77
N GLU A 36 7.42 20.08 13.24
CA GLU A 36 7.45 21.19 14.20
C GLU A 36 7.65 20.73 15.64
N TYR A 37 7.19 19.54 16.01
CA TYR A 37 7.02 19.14 17.42
C TYR A 37 7.97 18.04 17.91
N ARG A 38 8.77 17.44 17.03
CA ARG A 38 9.68 16.36 17.45
C ARG A 38 11.15 16.69 17.30
N THR A 39 11.93 16.21 18.29
CA THR A 39 13.38 16.35 18.35
C THR A 39 14.11 15.43 17.35
N ASP A 40 13.50 14.34 16.91
CA ASP A 40 14.12 13.34 16.03
C ASP A 40 13.66 13.52 14.56
N ARG A 41 14.12 14.61 13.96
CA ARG A 41 13.78 14.97 12.59
C ARG A 41 14.29 13.95 11.55
N ALA A 42 15.47 13.38 11.78
CA ALA A 42 16.08 12.44 10.84
C ALA A 42 15.25 11.16 10.70
N LEU A 43 14.77 10.59 11.81
CA LEU A 43 13.90 9.43 11.81
C LEU A 43 12.57 9.72 11.10
N MET A 44 11.97 10.87 11.40
CA MET A 44 10.70 11.26 10.78
C MET A 44 10.83 11.44 9.27
N ILE A 45 11.88 12.08 8.80
CA ILE A 45 12.15 12.25 7.37
C ILE A 45 12.36 10.89 6.69
N ALA A 46 13.10 9.98 7.32
CA ALA A 46 13.31 8.64 6.80
C ALA A 46 12.00 7.85 6.68
N MET A 47 11.14 7.91 7.70
CA MET A 47 9.83 7.25 7.69
C MET A 47 8.91 7.83 6.60
N MET A 48 8.90 9.15 6.42
CA MET A 48 8.12 9.81 5.38
C MET A 48 8.63 9.46 3.98
N ALA A 49 9.93 9.39 3.78
CA ALA A 49 10.54 8.97 2.53
C ALA A 49 10.17 7.51 2.21
N TYR A 50 10.19 6.63 3.18
CA TYR A 50 9.75 5.24 3.03
C TYR A 50 8.26 5.17 2.64
N LYS A 51 7.41 5.95 3.29
CA LYS A 51 5.98 6.03 2.94
C LYS A 51 5.76 6.54 1.52
N ALA A 52 6.55 7.50 1.06
CA ALA A 52 6.49 7.95 -0.33
C ALA A 52 6.78 6.81 -1.31
N VAL A 53 7.77 5.96 -1.02
CA VAL A 53 8.06 4.77 -1.83
C VAL A 53 6.87 3.81 -1.81
N ILE A 54 6.24 3.59 -0.65
CA ILE A 54 5.04 2.75 -0.53
C ILE A 54 3.88 3.30 -1.37
N VAL A 55 3.68 4.62 -1.41
CA VAL A 55 2.69 5.26 -2.29
C VAL A 55 2.95 4.91 -3.75
N LEU A 56 4.20 5.01 -4.20
CA LEU A 56 4.56 4.66 -5.58
C LEU A 56 4.29 3.18 -5.88
N ILE A 57 4.57 2.29 -4.95
CA ILE A 57 4.27 0.86 -5.08
C ILE A 57 2.75 0.64 -5.21
N LYS A 58 1.95 1.30 -4.37
CA LYS A 58 0.48 1.20 -4.43
C LYS A 58 -0.09 1.72 -5.76
N LEU A 59 0.41 2.84 -6.26
CA LEU A 59 0.02 3.39 -7.56
C LEU A 59 0.39 2.43 -8.69
N TYR A 60 1.59 1.87 -8.66
CA TYR A 60 2.04 0.88 -9.63
C TYR A 60 1.15 -0.37 -9.62
N LEU A 61 0.83 -0.90 -8.44
CA LEU A 61 -0.04 -2.07 -8.30
C LEU A 61 -1.45 -1.79 -8.79
N GLY A 62 -2.02 -0.64 -8.43
CA GLY A 62 -3.34 -0.23 -8.89
C GLY A 62 -3.40 -0.14 -10.41
N GLU A 63 -2.43 0.50 -11.04
CA GLU A 63 -2.34 0.59 -12.50
C GLU A 63 -2.18 -0.79 -13.14
N LYS A 64 -1.29 -1.62 -12.61
CA LYS A 64 -1.04 -2.96 -13.16
C LYS A 64 -2.28 -3.84 -13.09
N ILE A 65 -3.01 -3.82 -11.98
CA ILE A 65 -4.24 -4.59 -11.80
C ILE A 65 -5.33 -4.12 -12.79
N LEU A 66 -5.52 -2.81 -12.92
CA LEU A 66 -6.48 -2.25 -13.86
C LEU A 66 -6.10 -2.55 -15.32
N ARG A 67 -4.81 -2.53 -15.62
CA ARG A 67 -4.30 -2.92 -16.94
C ARG A 67 -4.56 -4.40 -17.23
N GLN A 68 -4.43 -5.27 -16.24
CA GLN A 68 -4.74 -6.70 -16.36
C GLN A 68 -6.22 -6.94 -16.64
N VAL A 69 -7.11 -6.16 -16.03
CA VAL A 69 -8.56 -6.21 -16.31
C VAL A 69 -8.86 -5.81 -17.76
N ARG A 70 -8.16 -4.80 -18.25
CA ARG A 70 -8.36 -4.26 -19.60
C ARG A 70 -7.75 -5.17 -20.68
N ASN A 71 -6.57 -5.72 -20.42
CA ASN A 71 -5.82 -6.59 -21.33
C ASN A 71 -5.66 -7.99 -20.71
N ALA A 72 -6.43 -8.97 -21.19
CA ALA A 72 -6.38 -10.35 -20.69
C ALA A 72 -4.99 -11.02 -20.82
N LYS A 73 -4.08 -10.45 -21.60
CA LYS A 73 -2.72 -10.97 -21.84
C LYS A 73 -1.67 -10.46 -20.87
N SER A 74 -2.00 -9.55 -19.95
CA SER A 74 -1.00 -9.04 -19.03
C SER A 74 -0.70 -10.10 -17.97
N SER A 75 0.58 -10.50 -17.90
CA SER A 75 1.06 -11.46 -16.91
C SER A 75 1.10 -10.85 -15.52
N GLY A 76 0.98 -11.69 -14.49
CA GLY A 76 1.22 -11.30 -13.11
C GLY A 76 2.66 -10.83 -12.87
N ILE A 77 2.93 -10.40 -11.66
CA ILE A 77 4.28 -10.01 -11.23
C ILE A 77 5.13 -11.25 -10.97
N ARG A 78 6.42 -11.17 -11.28
CA ARG A 78 7.38 -12.21 -10.92
C ARG A 78 7.36 -12.45 -9.40
N LEU A 79 7.49 -13.70 -8.99
CA LEU A 79 7.43 -14.12 -7.60
C LEU A 79 8.41 -13.34 -6.70
N GLN A 80 9.61 -13.05 -7.20
CA GLN A 80 10.62 -12.30 -6.44
C GLN A 80 10.16 -10.87 -6.14
N ILE A 81 9.56 -10.20 -7.13
CA ILE A 81 9.02 -8.84 -6.98
C ILE A 81 7.82 -8.86 -6.02
N MET A 82 6.96 -9.86 -6.14
CA MET A 82 5.83 -10.05 -5.21
C MET A 82 6.30 -10.19 -3.76
N LYS A 83 7.32 -11.03 -3.53
CA LYS A 83 7.89 -11.20 -2.19
C LYS A 83 8.50 -9.89 -1.66
N ALA A 84 9.22 -9.15 -2.51
CA ALA A 84 9.78 -7.85 -2.13
C ALA A 84 8.69 -6.85 -1.73
N MET A 85 7.60 -6.79 -2.48
CA MET A 85 6.46 -5.92 -2.16
C MET A 85 5.77 -6.32 -0.85
N LEU A 86 5.59 -7.62 -0.61
CA LEU A 86 5.02 -8.12 0.64
C LEU A 86 5.90 -7.73 1.84
N ILE A 87 7.22 -7.88 1.72
CA ILE A 87 8.18 -7.46 2.75
C ILE A 87 8.08 -5.96 2.97
N ALA A 88 8.01 -5.16 1.90
CA ALA A 88 7.87 -3.71 2.00
C ALA A 88 6.59 -3.31 2.75
N PHE A 89 5.47 -3.97 2.50
CA PHE A 89 4.22 -3.72 3.22
C PHE A 89 4.27 -4.17 4.67
N VAL A 90 4.97 -5.26 4.99
CA VAL A 90 5.18 -5.70 6.38
C VAL A 90 6.01 -4.67 7.15
N ILE A 91 7.08 -4.16 6.55
CA ILE A 91 7.90 -3.11 7.16
C ILE A 91 7.06 -1.85 7.38
N SER A 92 6.25 -1.45 6.40
CA SER A 92 5.32 -0.33 6.55
C SER A 92 4.35 -0.54 7.70
N LEU A 93 3.79 -1.74 7.83
CA LEU A 93 2.88 -2.10 8.93
C LEU A 93 3.58 -2.00 10.29
N LEU A 94 4.81 -2.47 10.40
CA LEU A 94 5.59 -2.37 11.64
C LEU A 94 5.89 -0.91 12.00
N MET A 95 6.23 -0.08 11.01
CA MET A 95 6.40 1.36 11.22
C MET A 95 5.11 2.02 11.71
N ASP A 96 3.97 1.65 11.15
CA ASP A 96 2.67 2.18 11.53
C ASP A 96 2.29 1.75 12.96
N CYS A 97 2.59 0.51 13.34
CA CYS A 97 2.41 0.04 14.71
C CYS A 97 3.29 0.84 15.69
N TYR A 98 4.53 1.13 15.32
CA TYR A 98 5.41 2.00 16.13
C TYR A 98 4.80 3.39 16.30
N CYS A 99 4.29 4.00 15.25
CA CYS A 99 3.61 5.29 15.31
C CYS A 99 2.34 5.25 16.16
N LEU A 100 1.59 4.15 16.12
CA LEU A 100 0.41 3.94 16.94
C LEU A 100 0.76 3.92 18.43
N LEU A 101 1.87 3.29 18.80
CA LEU A 101 2.30 3.16 20.19
C LEU A 101 2.94 4.44 20.74
N THR A 102 3.54 5.27 19.90
CA THR A 102 4.31 6.45 20.31
C THR A 102 3.65 7.79 19.98
N GLY A 103 2.58 7.79 19.18
CA GLY A 103 1.93 9.00 18.68
C GLY A 103 0.42 9.02 18.88
N ASP A 104 -0.27 9.68 17.94
CA ASP A 104 -1.72 9.78 17.94
C ASP A 104 -2.36 8.42 17.59
N ILE A 105 -3.25 7.94 18.47
CA ILE A 105 -3.93 6.66 18.32
C ILE A 105 -4.79 6.61 17.04
N VAL A 106 -5.56 7.67 16.77
CA VAL A 106 -6.45 7.72 15.59
C VAL A 106 -5.63 7.70 14.30
N TYR A 107 -4.60 8.52 14.21
CA TYR A 107 -3.69 8.57 13.08
C TYR A 107 -3.00 7.22 12.85
N GLY A 108 -2.47 6.63 13.93
CA GLY A 108 -1.81 5.32 13.87
C GLY A 108 -2.74 4.19 13.48
N LEU A 109 -3.99 4.18 13.96
CA LEU A 109 -4.99 3.18 13.59
C LEU A 109 -5.34 3.23 12.10
N ILE A 110 -5.54 4.41 11.55
CA ILE A 110 -5.83 4.59 10.12
C ILE A 110 -4.64 4.06 9.29
N GLU A 111 -3.43 4.35 9.67
CA GLU A 111 -2.22 3.88 9.00
C GLU A 111 -2.08 2.35 9.07
N VAL A 112 -2.28 1.74 10.23
CA VAL A 112 -2.23 0.29 10.41
C VAL A 112 -3.30 -0.40 9.55
N CYS A 113 -4.52 0.12 9.52
CA CYS A 113 -5.59 -0.40 8.66
C CYS A 113 -5.23 -0.28 7.18
N ASN A 114 -4.66 0.83 6.76
CA ASN A 114 -4.21 1.05 5.39
C ASN A 114 -3.15 0.02 4.99
N SER A 115 -2.08 -0.11 5.76
CA SER A 115 -1.00 -1.07 5.46
C SER A 115 -1.47 -2.52 5.50
N GLY A 116 -2.30 -2.89 6.46
CA GLY A 116 -2.89 -4.21 6.56
C GLY A 116 -3.78 -4.54 5.37
N THR A 117 -4.61 -3.60 4.94
CA THR A 117 -5.47 -3.75 3.76
C THR A 117 -4.63 -3.94 2.49
N ALA A 118 -3.58 -3.14 2.31
CA ALA A 118 -2.67 -3.27 1.17
C ALA A 118 -2.01 -4.66 1.11
N PHE A 119 -1.56 -5.17 2.24
CA PHE A 119 -0.97 -6.50 2.35
C PHE A 119 -1.98 -7.60 1.95
N ILE A 120 -3.19 -7.53 2.49
CA ILE A 120 -4.26 -8.51 2.20
C ILE A 120 -4.65 -8.46 0.72
N LEU A 121 -4.83 -7.27 0.15
CA LEU A 121 -5.18 -7.10 -1.26
C LEU A 121 -4.11 -7.66 -2.18
N LEU A 122 -2.84 -7.45 -1.87
CA LEU A 122 -1.74 -8.00 -2.65
C LEU A 122 -1.78 -9.54 -2.66
N GLY A 123 -2.04 -10.15 -1.50
CA GLY A 123 -2.22 -11.60 -1.38
C GLY A 123 -3.42 -12.10 -2.17
N CYS A 124 -4.56 -11.43 -2.07
CA CYS A 124 -5.78 -11.77 -2.82
C CYS A 124 -5.58 -11.66 -4.33
N TRP A 125 -4.95 -10.59 -4.79
CA TRP A 125 -4.64 -10.42 -6.21
C TRP A 125 -3.71 -11.52 -6.73
N ASN A 126 -2.68 -11.87 -5.97
CA ASN A 126 -1.80 -12.97 -6.32
C ASN A 126 -2.55 -14.30 -6.44
N ALA A 127 -3.47 -14.58 -5.50
CA ALA A 127 -4.29 -15.78 -5.53
C ALA A 127 -5.20 -15.84 -6.76
N VAL A 128 -5.87 -14.74 -7.10
CA VAL A 128 -6.74 -14.66 -8.28
C VAL A 128 -5.92 -14.82 -9.57
N THR A 129 -4.76 -14.19 -9.65
CA THR A 129 -3.89 -14.29 -10.83
C THR A 129 -3.37 -15.71 -11.02
N ASN A 130 -2.99 -16.41 -9.96
CA ASN A 130 -2.49 -17.77 -10.04
C ASN A 130 -3.57 -18.81 -10.42
N LYS A 131 -4.83 -18.55 -10.06
CA LYS A 131 -5.95 -19.40 -10.49
C LYS A 131 -6.19 -19.38 -12.00
N ASN A 132 -5.77 -18.32 -12.68
CA ASN A 132 -5.94 -18.12 -14.11
C ASN A 132 -4.70 -18.49 -14.94
N ALA A 133 -3.64 -18.94 -14.27
CA ALA A 133 -2.40 -19.32 -14.94
C ALA A 133 -2.44 -20.75 -15.50
#